data_396e9f27fbf25d1850c5a1e6089294c3
#
_entry.id   396e9f27fbf25d1850c5a1e6089294c3
#
_cell.length_a   1.000
_cell.length_b   1.000
_cell.length_c   1.000
_cell.angle_alpha   90.00
_cell.angle_beta   90.00
_cell.angle_gamma   90.00
#
_symmetry.space_group_name_H-M   'P 1'
#
loop_
_entity.id
_entity.type
_entity.pdbx_description
1 polymer ?
#
loop_
_entity_poly.entity_id
_entity_poly.type
_entity_poly.pdbx_seq_one_letter_code
_entity_poly.pdbx_strand_id
1 'polypeptide(L)'
;SDKVDCELYCLIFNPTLLCASNYIAGKYVVPIIENENLDYFYLKDDNEAHKPVLDAIIKIHELKGDDKFEFKSLEILFGLWRSLFAILPKIKANEVVVNEDLNKVKKMLSLVHRNYAENIGLEQICAAGNVGKTKGTDLFYRFVNMTPVEYLINYRIEVASNMLLDTTD
;
A
#
# COMPACT_ATOMS: atom_id res chain seq x y z
N SER A 1 4.17 -32.37 23.94
CA SER A 1 4.42 -31.44 22.84
C SER A 1 3.76 -30.12 23.24
N ASP A 2 4.58 -29.18 23.66
CA ASP A 2 4.14 -27.83 23.98
C ASP A 2 3.59 -27.18 22.72
N LYS A 3 2.29 -26.90 22.72
CA LYS A 3 1.69 -26.05 21.70
C LYS A 3 2.20 -24.65 21.93
N VAL A 4 3.08 -24.19 21.07
CA VAL A 4 3.46 -22.78 21.02
C VAL A 4 2.31 -22.07 20.33
N ASP A 5 1.52 -21.31 21.09
CA ASP A 5 0.49 -20.43 20.51
C ASP A 5 1.22 -19.31 19.74
N CYS A 6 0.92 -19.20 18.45
CA CYS A 6 1.49 -18.17 17.57
C CYS A 6 0.40 -17.12 17.33
N GLU A 7 0.65 -15.89 17.75
CA GLU A 7 -0.22 -14.76 17.43
C GLU A 7 0.30 -14.04 16.17
N LEU A 8 -0.60 -13.82 15.21
CA LEU A 8 -0.31 -13.10 13.98
C LEU A 8 -1.08 -11.78 13.96
N TYR A 9 -0.35 -10.68 13.93
CA TYR A 9 -0.91 -9.34 13.73
C TYR A 9 -0.78 -8.94 12.27
N CYS A 10 -1.88 -8.52 11.65
CA CYS A 10 -1.89 -8.02 10.27
C CYS A 10 -2.50 -6.63 10.24
N LEU A 11 -1.77 -5.67 9.67
CA LEU A 11 -2.22 -4.30 9.46
C LEU A 11 -2.28 -4.02 7.95
N ILE A 12 -3.47 -3.78 7.44
CA ILE A 12 -3.70 -3.39 6.04
C ILE A 12 -4.38 -2.02 6.05
N PHE A 13 -3.84 -1.07 5.32
CA PHE A 13 -4.43 0.25 5.18
C PHE A 13 -4.11 0.86 3.81
N ASN A 14 -4.96 1.79 3.37
CA ASN A 14 -4.70 2.54 2.15
C ASN A 14 -3.72 3.69 2.46
N PRO A 15 -2.54 3.76 1.82
CA PRO A 15 -1.58 4.83 2.06
C PRO A 15 -2.10 6.24 1.75
N THR A 16 -3.19 6.37 0.99
CA THR A 16 -3.84 7.67 0.74
C THR A 16 -4.31 8.37 2.02
N LEU A 17 -4.58 7.61 3.09
CA LEU A 17 -4.87 8.15 4.44
C LEU A 17 -3.75 9.05 4.97
N LEU A 18 -2.53 8.90 4.46
CA LEU A 18 -1.35 9.68 4.86
C LEU A 18 -1.12 10.89 3.94
N CYS A 19 -1.91 11.05 2.89
CA CYS A 19 -1.76 12.10 1.88
C CYS A 19 -2.52 13.37 2.27
N ALA A 20 -2.14 14.00 3.38
CA ALA A 20 -2.79 15.24 3.88
C ALA A 20 -2.66 16.43 2.89
N SER A 21 -1.75 16.39 1.93
CA SER A 21 -1.61 17.33 0.82
C SER A 21 -0.79 16.71 -0.31
N ASN A 22 -0.90 17.25 -1.53
CA ASN A 22 -0.09 16.82 -2.67
C ASN A 22 1.42 16.90 -2.40
N TYR A 23 1.86 17.88 -1.61
CA TYR A 23 3.26 18.01 -1.21
C TYR A 23 3.70 16.86 -0.31
N ILE A 24 2.89 16.51 0.71
CA ILE A 24 3.18 15.40 1.63
C ILE A 24 3.14 14.07 0.87
N ALA A 25 2.12 13.87 0.06
CA ALA A 25 1.99 12.69 -0.79
C ALA A 25 3.24 12.50 -1.66
N GLY A 26 3.60 13.49 -2.47
CA GLY A 26 4.73 13.41 -3.41
C GLY A 26 6.09 13.26 -2.74
N LYS A 27 6.28 13.83 -1.56
CA LYS A 27 7.56 13.80 -0.86
C LYS A 27 7.78 12.56 0.00
N TYR A 28 6.73 12.05 0.64
CA TYR A 28 6.88 11.05 1.70
C TYR A 28 6.12 9.75 1.46
N VAL A 29 5.07 9.75 0.62
CA VAL A 29 4.23 8.57 0.39
C VAL A 29 4.55 7.92 -0.95
N VAL A 30 4.42 8.66 -2.02
CA VAL A 30 4.66 8.18 -3.39
C VAL A 30 6.03 7.51 -3.57
N PRO A 31 7.15 8.06 -3.06
CA PRO A 31 8.47 7.42 -3.23
C PRO A 31 8.58 6.03 -2.60
N ILE A 32 7.75 5.70 -1.62
CA ILE A 32 7.71 4.37 -1.00
C ILE A 32 6.82 3.44 -1.81
N ILE A 33 5.58 3.86 -2.11
CA ILE A 33 4.59 2.99 -2.75
C ILE A 33 4.89 2.70 -4.23
N GLU A 34 5.52 3.65 -4.93
CA GLU A 34 5.92 3.50 -6.33
C GLU A 34 7.34 2.95 -6.51
N ASN A 35 8.04 2.59 -5.44
CA ASN A 35 9.39 2.05 -5.54
C ASN A 35 9.36 0.64 -6.14
N GLU A 36 9.73 0.52 -7.42
CA GLU A 36 9.78 -0.76 -8.14
C GLU A 36 10.84 -1.73 -7.58
N ASN A 37 11.80 -1.23 -6.80
CA ASN A 37 12.85 -2.04 -6.19
C ASN A 37 12.52 -2.45 -4.75
N LEU A 38 11.34 -2.10 -4.25
CA LEU A 38 10.91 -2.38 -2.89
C LEU A 38 9.57 -3.12 -2.90
N ASP A 39 9.60 -4.46 -2.91
CA ASP A 39 8.39 -5.26 -2.82
C ASP A 39 8.02 -5.56 -1.38
N TYR A 40 8.97 -6.08 -0.62
CA TYR A 40 8.88 -6.29 0.82
C TYR A 40 10.27 -6.40 1.44
N PHE A 41 10.34 -6.23 2.73
CA PHE A 41 11.54 -6.43 3.53
C PHE A 41 11.14 -6.92 4.92
N TYR A 42 12.09 -7.53 5.60
CA TYR A 42 11.87 -8.05 6.93
C TYR A 42 12.28 -7.02 7.99
N LEU A 43 11.37 -6.77 8.94
CA LEU A 43 11.70 -6.07 10.16
C LEU A 43 12.10 -7.09 11.22
N LYS A 44 13.17 -6.80 11.95
CA LYS A 44 13.71 -7.67 13.00
C LYS A 44 13.52 -7.00 14.34
N ASP A 45 13.09 -7.77 15.33
CA ASP A 45 12.87 -7.31 16.71
C ASP A 45 14.15 -7.01 17.46
N ASP A 46 15.27 -7.62 17.06
CA ASP A 46 16.62 -7.35 17.58
C ASP A 46 17.24 -6.05 17.04
N ASN A 47 16.59 -5.37 16.12
CA ASN A 47 17.03 -4.10 15.55
C ASN A 47 16.23 -2.93 16.14
N GLU A 48 16.88 -2.12 16.96
CA GLU A 48 16.27 -0.95 17.61
C GLU A 48 15.59 0.03 16.63
N ALA A 49 16.11 0.16 15.40
CA ALA A 49 15.50 1.03 14.40
C ALA A 49 14.17 0.49 13.86
N HIS A 50 13.93 -0.81 13.95
CA HIS A 50 12.72 -1.47 13.49
C HIS A 50 11.59 -1.48 14.53
N LYS A 51 11.94 -1.44 15.81
CA LYS A 51 10.98 -1.51 16.93
C LYS A 51 9.81 -0.52 16.79
N PRO A 52 10.03 0.77 16.46
CA PRO A 52 8.89 1.70 16.36
C PRO A 52 7.82 1.29 15.35
N VAL A 53 8.20 0.55 14.30
CA VAL A 53 7.24 0.06 13.30
C VAL A 53 6.50 -1.17 13.82
N LEU A 54 7.21 -2.11 14.46
CA LEU A 54 6.62 -3.31 15.05
C LEU A 54 5.66 -2.95 16.19
N ASP A 55 6.09 -2.05 17.10
CA ASP A 55 5.28 -1.57 18.21
C ASP A 55 4.02 -0.84 17.73
N ALA A 56 4.10 -0.11 16.62
CA ALA A 56 2.95 0.58 16.06
C ALA A 56 1.85 -0.40 15.59
N ILE A 57 2.23 -1.52 15.00
CA ILE A 57 1.29 -2.57 14.55
C ILE A 57 0.56 -3.14 15.78
N ILE A 58 1.29 -3.47 16.83
CA ILE A 58 0.71 -4.00 18.08
C ILE A 58 -0.23 -2.98 18.72
N LYS A 59 0.21 -1.71 18.84
CA LYS A 59 -0.60 -0.63 19.42
C LYS A 59 -1.91 -0.39 18.67
N ILE A 60 -1.91 -0.45 17.34
CA ILE A 60 -3.15 -0.31 16.55
C ILE A 60 -4.07 -1.49 16.84
N HIS A 61 -3.55 -2.71 16.98
CA HIS A 61 -4.36 -3.87 17.34
C HIS A 61 -4.99 -3.72 18.73
N GLU A 62 -4.24 -3.21 19.71
CA GLU A 62 -4.70 -2.98 21.08
C GLU A 62 -5.81 -1.92 21.17
N LEU A 63 -5.92 -1.02 20.19
CA LEU A 63 -7.00 -0.03 20.12
C LEU A 63 -8.36 -0.60 19.71
N LYS A 64 -8.45 -1.88 19.38
CA LYS A 64 -9.72 -2.50 18.96
C LYS A 64 -10.80 -2.32 20.02
N GLY A 65 -11.89 -1.62 19.64
CA GLY A 65 -13.00 -1.28 20.52
C GLY A 65 -12.89 0.05 21.28
N ASP A 66 -11.84 0.83 21.02
CA ASP A 66 -11.72 2.19 21.54
C ASP A 66 -12.63 3.14 20.72
N ASP A 67 -13.38 4.01 21.39
CA ASP A 67 -14.33 4.98 20.77
C ASP A 67 -13.65 6.01 19.88
N LYS A 68 -12.33 6.16 19.96
CA LYS A 68 -11.51 7.06 19.15
C LYS A 68 -10.51 6.29 18.28
N PHE A 69 -10.88 5.07 17.92
CA PHE A 69 -10.03 4.16 17.15
C PHE A 69 -9.45 4.79 15.89
N GLU A 70 -10.30 5.50 15.13
CA GLU A 70 -9.90 6.10 13.84
C GLU A 70 -8.82 7.17 14.05
N PHE A 71 -9.02 8.09 15.00
CA PHE A 71 -8.05 9.15 15.27
C PHE A 71 -6.74 8.62 15.83
N LYS A 72 -6.81 7.72 16.81
CA LYS A 72 -5.63 7.13 17.43
C LYS A 72 -4.85 6.27 16.45
N SER A 73 -5.55 5.54 15.59
CA SER A 73 -4.93 4.73 14.53
C SER A 73 -4.21 5.61 13.51
N LEU A 74 -4.81 6.72 13.08
CA LEU A 74 -4.16 7.67 12.17
C LEU A 74 -2.89 8.27 12.78
N GLU A 75 -2.93 8.68 14.04
CA GLU A 75 -1.76 9.20 14.75
C GLU A 75 -0.61 8.18 14.74
N ILE A 76 -0.93 6.92 15.09
CA ILE A 76 0.06 5.85 15.10
C ILE A 76 0.56 5.54 13.68
N LEU A 77 -0.31 5.54 12.66
CA LEU A 77 0.05 5.32 11.26
C LEU A 77 1.02 6.38 10.73
N PHE A 78 0.83 7.66 11.07
CA PHE A 78 1.80 8.70 10.72
C PHE A 78 3.16 8.46 11.38
N GLY A 79 3.17 8.05 12.65
CA GLY A 79 4.38 7.68 13.38
C GLY A 79 5.11 6.48 12.75
N LEU A 80 4.34 5.42 12.41
CA LEU A 80 4.82 4.22 11.72
C LEU A 80 5.45 4.60 10.38
N TRP A 81 4.74 5.38 9.57
CA TRP A 81 5.21 5.78 8.24
C TRP A 81 6.50 6.61 8.30
N ARG A 82 6.57 7.55 9.24
CA ARG A 82 7.80 8.30 9.49
C ARG A 82 8.97 7.39 9.84
N SER A 83 8.74 6.36 10.65
CA SER A 83 9.77 5.39 11.02
C SER A 83 10.19 4.54 9.82
N LEU A 84 9.25 4.08 9.01
CA LEU A 84 9.53 3.39 7.75
C LEU A 84 10.38 4.27 6.81
N PHE A 85 9.98 5.52 6.60
CA PHE A 85 10.71 6.44 5.75
C PHE A 85 12.16 6.67 6.21
N ALA A 86 12.40 6.62 7.52
CA ALA A 86 13.74 6.79 8.09
C ALA A 86 14.65 5.54 7.95
N ILE A 87 14.06 4.34 7.90
CA ILE A 87 14.81 3.08 7.81
C ILE A 87 15.00 2.60 6.38
N LEU A 88 14.04 2.87 5.47
CA LEU A 88 14.09 2.38 4.09
C LEU A 88 15.40 2.69 3.35
N PRO A 89 15.98 3.90 3.43
CA PRO A 89 17.27 4.18 2.78
C PRO A 89 18.44 3.38 3.34
N LYS A 90 18.29 2.78 4.53
CA LYS A 90 19.34 2.00 5.22
C LYS A 90 19.22 0.50 4.96
N ILE A 91 18.10 0.06 4.36
CA ILE A 91 17.89 -1.34 4.02
C ILE A 91 18.82 -1.70 2.85
N LYS A 92 19.64 -2.72 3.06
CA LYS A 92 20.56 -3.19 2.02
C LYS A 92 19.80 -3.89 0.91
N ALA A 93 20.29 -3.80 -0.32
CA ALA A 93 19.67 -4.41 -1.49
C ALA A 93 19.44 -5.93 -1.35
N ASN A 94 20.26 -6.62 -0.56
CA ASN A 94 20.09 -8.06 -0.29
C ASN A 94 19.03 -8.37 0.78
N GLU A 95 18.51 -7.38 1.48
CA GLU A 95 17.40 -7.48 2.44
C GLU A 95 16.04 -7.19 1.78
N VAL A 96 16.07 -6.65 0.56
CA VAL A 96 14.89 -6.39 -0.26
C VAL A 96 14.64 -7.61 -1.12
N VAL A 97 13.45 -8.15 -1.06
CA VAL A 97 13.03 -9.24 -1.94
C VAL A 97 12.24 -8.64 -3.08
N VAL A 98 12.71 -8.86 -4.29
CA VAL A 98 12.04 -8.41 -5.52
C VAL A 98 11.16 -9.55 -6.02
N ASN A 99 9.88 -9.29 -6.14
CA ASN A 99 8.91 -10.20 -6.73
C ASN A 99 8.49 -9.67 -8.10
N GLU A 100 8.99 -10.29 -9.17
CA GLU A 100 8.70 -9.86 -10.55
C GLU A 100 7.19 -9.79 -10.86
N ASP A 101 6.40 -10.70 -10.34
CA ASP A 101 4.96 -10.72 -10.56
C ASP A 101 4.27 -9.55 -9.84
N LEU A 102 4.70 -9.23 -8.62
CA LEU A 102 4.22 -8.07 -7.89
C LEU A 102 4.62 -6.76 -8.60
N ASN A 103 5.84 -6.67 -9.13
CA ASN A 103 6.28 -5.51 -9.90
C ASN A 103 5.45 -5.29 -11.16
N LYS A 104 5.04 -6.35 -11.84
CA LYS A 104 4.11 -6.26 -12.98
C LYS A 104 2.77 -5.66 -12.55
N VAL A 105 2.24 -6.12 -11.40
CA VAL A 105 0.99 -5.59 -10.85
C VAL A 105 1.14 -4.13 -10.42
N LYS A 106 2.24 -3.74 -9.78
CA LYS A 106 2.53 -2.33 -9.44
C LYS A 106 2.51 -1.42 -10.67
N LYS A 107 3.10 -1.85 -11.78
CA LYS A 107 3.07 -1.11 -13.05
C LYS A 107 1.65 -0.96 -13.61
N MET A 108 0.84 -2.02 -13.52
CA MET A 108 -0.56 -1.98 -13.92
C MET A 108 -1.36 -1.01 -13.04
N LEU A 109 -1.17 -1.03 -11.73
CA LEU A 109 -1.80 -0.09 -10.78
C LEU A 109 -1.38 1.36 -11.05
N SER A 110 -0.08 1.61 -11.25
CA SER A 110 0.46 2.93 -11.61
C SER A 110 -0.18 3.49 -12.88
N LEU A 111 -0.38 2.66 -13.90
CA LEU A 111 -1.08 3.10 -15.11
C LEU A 111 -2.52 3.54 -14.79
N VAL A 112 -3.25 2.74 -14.01
CA VAL A 112 -4.62 3.08 -13.62
C VAL A 112 -4.65 4.41 -12.87
N HIS A 113 -3.79 4.60 -11.88
CA HIS A 113 -3.76 5.82 -11.07
C HIS A 113 -3.42 7.08 -11.88
N ARG A 114 -2.56 6.96 -12.89
CA ARG A 114 -2.15 8.11 -13.72
C ARG A 114 -3.14 8.43 -14.83
N ASN A 115 -3.81 7.40 -15.35
CA ASN A 115 -4.64 7.51 -16.56
C ASN A 115 -6.12 7.14 -16.33
N TYR A 116 -6.60 7.12 -15.09
CA TYR A 116 -7.99 6.75 -14.78
C TYR A 116 -9.05 7.59 -15.51
N ALA A 117 -8.75 8.86 -15.79
CA ALA A 117 -9.63 9.76 -16.51
C ALA A 117 -9.69 9.49 -18.03
N GLU A 118 -8.70 8.74 -18.56
CA GLU A 118 -8.60 8.42 -19.97
C GLU A 118 -9.39 7.14 -20.31
N ASN A 119 -9.61 6.90 -21.61
CA ASN A 119 -10.27 5.69 -22.09
C ASN A 119 -9.28 4.51 -22.13
N ILE A 120 -8.85 4.05 -20.96
CA ILE A 120 -8.01 2.86 -20.81
C ILE A 120 -8.86 1.61 -20.53
N GLY A 121 -8.40 0.47 -21.01
CA GLY A 121 -9.05 -0.83 -20.79
C GLY A 121 -8.08 -1.92 -20.42
N LEU A 122 -8.58 -3.15 -20.32
CA LEU A 122 -7.80 -4.32 -19.88
C LEU A 122 -6.47 -4.46 -20.63
N GLU A 123 -6.46 -4.22 -21.93
CA GLU A 123 -5.27 -4.41 -22.77
C GLU A 123 -4.14 -3.45 -22.40
N GLN A 124 -4.47 -2.17 -22.26
CA GLN A 124 -3.49 -1.14 -21.88
C GLN A 124 -2.97 -1.39 -20.46
N ILE A 125 -3.87 -1.76 -19.54
CA ILE A 125 -3.47 -2.05 -18.15
C ILE A 125 -2.51 -3.23 -18.10
N CYS A 126 -2.83 -4.35 -18.76
CA CYS A 126 -1.96 -5.53 -18.79
C CYS A 126 -0.64 -5.24 -19.53
N ALA A 127 -0.66 -4.45 -20.61
CA ALA A 127 0.54 -4.05 -21.35
C ALA A 127 1.52 -3.23 -20.48
N ALA A 128 1.03 -2.41 -19.54
CA ALA A 128 1.88 -1.70 -18.59
C ALA A 128 2.72 -2.64 -17.71
N GLY A 129 2.15 -3.80 -17.35
CA GLY A 129 2.87 -4.87 -16.65
C GLY A 129 3.71 -5.76 -17.57
N ASN A 130 3.75 -5.47 -18.88
CA ASN A 130 4.40 -6.33 -19.89
C ASN A 130 3.88 -7.77 -19.88
N VAL A 131 2.56 -7.93 -19.74
CA VAL A 131 1.88 -9.24 -19.73
C VAL A 131 0.67 -9.25 -20.65
N GLY A 132 0.29 -10.44 -21.13
CA GLY A 132 -0.97 -10.65 -21.85
C GLY A 132 -2.20 -10.59 -20.91
N LYS A 133 -3.39 -10.42 -21.51
CA LYS A 133 -4.66 -10.22 -20.77
C LYS A 133 -4.93 -11.31 -19.72
N THR A 134 -4.77 -12.58 -20.08
CA THR A 134 -5.03 -13.72 -19.18
C THR A 134 -4.09 -13.66 -17.96
N LYS A 135 -2.78 -13.61 -18.20
CA LYS A 135 -1.80 -13.56 -17.12
C LYS A 135 -1.92 -12.29 -16.29
N GLY A 136 -2.20 -11.15 -16.93
CA GLY A 136 -2.40 -9.87 -16.23
C GLY A 136 -3.62 -9.92 -15.30
N THR A 137 -4.73 -10.49 -15.75
CA THR A 137 -5.93 -10.67 -14.93
C THR A 137 -5.67 -11.60 -13.75
N ASP A 138 -4.99 -12.74 -13.98
CA ASP A 138 -4.66 -13.70 -12.91
C ASP A 138 -3.74 -13.09 -11.85
N LEU A 139 -2.70 -12.37 -12.29
CA LEU A 139 -1.79 -11.67 -11.38
C LEU A 139 -2.51 -10.59 -10.58
N PHE A 140 -3.33 -9.79 -11.25
CA PHE A 140 -4.07 -8.72 -10.61
C PHE A 140 -5.05 -9.27 -9.57
N TYR A 141 -5.77 -10.33 -9.91
CA TYR A 141 -6.67 -11.01 -8.97
C TYR A 141 -5.93 -11.59 -7.77
N ARG A 142 -4.77 -12.21 -8.01
CA ARG A 142 -3.94 -12.80 -6.95
C ARG A 142 -3.44 -11.78 -5.93
N PHE A 143 -3.06 -10.56 -6.37
CA PHE A 143 -2.48 -9.54 -5.50
C PHE A 143 -3.47 -8.47 -5.04
N VAL A 144 -4.53 -8.22 -5.79
CA VAL A 144 -5.49 -7.13 -5.56
C VAL A 144 -6.89 -7.66 -5.24
N ASN A 145 -7.12 -8.97 -5.45
CA ASN A 145 -8.39 -9.67 -5.25
C ASN A 145 -9.57 -9.10 -6.08
N MET A 146 -9.26 -8.51 -7.23
CA MET A 146 -10.23 -8.05 -8.22
C MET A 146 -9.59 -8.04 -9.61
N THR A 147 -10.38 -7.90 -10.66
CA THR A 147 -9.85 -7.75 -12.03
C THR A 147 -9.32 -6.34 -12.27
N PRO A 148 -8.42 -6.13 -13.25
CA PRO A 148 -7.92 -4.79 -13.58
C PRO A 148 -9.03 -3.79 -13.94
N VAL A 149 -10.10 -4.27 -14.59
CA VAL A 149 -11.22 -3.41 -15.00
C VAL A 149 -12.11 -3.05 -13.81
N GLU A 150 -12.41 -4.00 -12.93
CA GLU A 150 -13.12 -3.72 -11.67
C GLU A 150 -12.36 -2.71 -10.82
N TYR A 151 -11.05 -2.85 -10.72
CA TYR A 151 -10.22 -1.89 -9.99
C TYR A 151 -10.29 -0.49 -10.60
N LEU A 152 -10.19 -0.37 -11.92
CA LEU A 152 -10.31 0.91 -12.62
C LEU A 152 -11.68 1.57 -12.36
N ILE A 153 -12.77 0.79 -12.39
CA ILE A 153 -14.11 1.31 -12.11
C ILE A 153 -14.21 1.79 -10.66
N ASN A 154 -13.76 0.98 -9.71
CA ASN A 154 -13.78 1.34 -8.29
C ASN A 154 -12.94 2.59 -8.01
N TYR A 155 -11.76 2.69 -8.61
CA TYR A 155 -10.90 3.86 -8.46
C TYR A 155 -11.55 5.14 -9.03
N ARG A 156 -12.22 5.04 -10.18
CA ARG A 156 -12.99 6.17 -10.75
C ARG A 156 -14.13 6.62 -9.85
N ILE A 157 -14.85 5.66 -9.25
CA ILE A 157 -15.94 5.96 -8.30
C ILE A 157 -15.38 6.64 -7.05
N GLU A 158 -14.27 6.14 -6.51
CA GLU A 158 -13.60 6.74 -5.34
C GLU A 158 -13.19 8.19 -5.62
N VAL A 159 -12.51 8.44 -6.75
CA VAL A 159 -12.10 9.79 -7.14
C VAL A 159 -13.29 10.72 -7.35
N ALA A 160 -14.34 10.25 -8.05
CA ALA A 160 -15.55 11.02 -8.27
C ALA A 160 -16.26 11.35 -6.95
N SER A 161 -16.33 10.41 -6.02
CA SER A 161 -16.91 10.64 -4.69
C SER A 161 -16.14 11.70 -3.91
N ASN A 162 -14.81 11.65 -3.94
CA ASN A 162 -13.96 12.63 -3.26
C ASN A 162 -14.14 14.03 -3.89
N MET A 163 -14.21 14.12 -5.22
CA MET A 163 -14.48 15.40 -5.91
C MET A 163 -15.83 16.01 -5.53
N LEU A 164 -16.86 15.16 -5.34
CA LEU A 164 -18.19 15.64 -4.92
C LEU A 164 -18.16 16.14 -3.46
N LEU A 165 -17.42 15.51 -2.57
CA LEU A 165 -17.26 15.95 -1.18
C LEU A 165 -16.53 17.30 -1.09
N ASP A 166 -15.53 17.49 -1.95
CA ASP A 166 -14.75 18.75 -2.00
C ASP A 166 -15.53 19.94 -2.63
N THR A 167 -16.62 19.67 -3.34
CA THR A 167 -17.43 20.69 -4.02
C THR A 167 -18.73 21.07 -3.28
N THR A 168 -18.98 20.52 -2.09
CA THR A 168 -20.12 20.87 -1.24
C THR A 168 -19.79 22.04 -0.29
N ASP A 169 -19.42 23.20 -0.86
CA ASP A 169 -19.42 24.52 -0.20
C ASP A 169 -20.49 25.42 -0.84
#